data_b38705f526e817cd9e3deb3b3975dfda
#
_entry.id   b38705f526e817cd9e3deb3b3975dfda
#
_cell.length_a   1.000
_cell.length_b   1.000
_cell.length_c   1.000
_cell.angle_alpha   90.00
_cell.angle_beta   90.00
_cell.angle_gamma   90.00
#
_symmetry.space_group_name_H-M   'P 1'
#
loop_
_entity.id
_entity.type
_entity.pdbx_description
1 polymer ?
#
loop_
_entity_poly.entity_id
_entity_poly.type
_entity_poly.pdbx_seq_one_letter_code
_entity_poly.pdbx_strand_id
1 'polypeptide(L)'
;MGKIIGIDLGTTNSCVAVFEGNEPVVIANSEGKRTTPSVVGFTKDGEIKVGDPAKRQAITNPINTVYSIKRFMGETFSQSNKEVDRVPYNVVDEGGYPRVDIEGRKYTPQEISAMILQKMKKTAEDYLGQEVTDAVITVPAYFSDSQRQATKEAGQIAGLNVQRIVNEPTAAALAYGVDKSNKDMKIAVFDLGGGTFDISILEFGGGVFEVLSTNGDTHLGGDDFDQVIIDWLANGFKSDEGIDLTKDPMAMQRLKEAAEKAKIELSSSNSTEINLPYITADGGVPKHLVKTLTRSQFEQLAHELIQACLVPCQNAMRDAKLSTSDIDEVILVGGSSRIPAVQELVKNYFGKEPSKGVNPDEVVALGASIQGAILNKEEGVNDIVLLDVTPLTLGIETMGGVMTKLIEANTTIPAKKSETFSTAVDNQTAVTIHVLQGERPMASQNKSIGQFNLDGIAPAQRGVPQIEVTFDIDANGILNVSAKDKATGKEQAIRIEASSGLSEEEIKRMKAEAEQNAENDKKERERVDKMNQADSMIFSTENFLKENGDKLPADQKPAIEAALQQLKDAHKAADISAIDVAISNLNNVMQATSAQMYQGAGAQADPNAGAQQQANSNPADDIQDADFEEVK
;
A
#
# COMPACT_ATOMS: atom_id res chain seq x y z
N MET A 1 -15.98 30.60 0.88
CA MET A 1 -15.86 29.19 0.47
C MET A 1 -16.64 28.35 1.47
N GLY A 2 -17.24 27.24 1.06
CA GLY A 2 -17.90 26.31 1.99
C GLY A 2 -16.91 25.68 2.98
N LYS A 3 -17.39 25.19 4.11
CA LYS A 3 -16.56 24.44 5.06
C LYS A 3 -16.18 23.07 4.46
N ILE A 4 -14.93 22.66 4.63
CA ILE A 4 -14.45 21.32 4.30
C ILE A 4 -14.52 20.50 5.58
N ILE A 5 -15.27 19.38 5.57
CA ILE A 5 -15.37 18.49 6.72
C ILE A 5 -14.26 17.42 6.68
N GLY A 6 -13.80 17.00 7.85
CA GLY A 6 -12.91 15.84 8.00
C GLY A 6 -13.71 14.61 8.40
N ILE A 7 -13.55 13.52 7.67
CA ILE A 7 -14.23 12.25 7.94
C ILE A 7 -13.21 11.15 8.16
N ASP A 8 -13.28 10.53 9.33
CA ASP A 8 -12.69 9.22 9.58
C ASP A 8 -13.70 8.14 9.19
N LEU A 9 -13.44 7.45 8.07
CA LEU A 9 -14.25 6.33 7.60
C LEU A 9 -13.68 5.01 8.17
N GLY A 10 -13.97 4.75 9.44
CA GLY A 10 -13.44 3.57 10.12
C GLY A 10 -14.16 2.26 9.75
N THR A 11 -13.50 1.12 9.96
CA THR A 11 -14.07 -0.22 9.72
C THR A 11 -15.29 -0.48 10.60
N THR A 12 -15.20 -0.13 11.88
CA THR A 12 -16.25 -0.38 12.89
C THR A 12 -17.07 0.86 13.20
N ASN A 13 -16.40 2.01 13.35
CA ASN A 13 -17.04 3.30 13.65
C ASN A 13 -16.44 4.38 12.76
N SER A 14 -17.28 5.33 12.36
CA SER A 14 -16.87 6.53 11.62
C SER A 14 -17.08 7.78 12.48
N CYS A 15 -16.28 8.81 12.21
CA CYS A 15 -16.32 10.08 12.94
C CYS A 15 -16.26 11.24 11.95
N VAL A 16 -16.96 12.34 12.25
CA VAL A 16 -16.91 13.57 11.45
C VAL A 16 -16.56 14.77 12.31
N ALA A 17 -15.68 15.61 11.77
CA ALA A 17 -15.23 16.82 12.43
C ALA A 17 -15.19 18.01 11.46
N VAL A 18 -15.21 19.22 12.01
CA VAL A 18 -15.06 20.47 11.26
C VAL A 18 -14.05 21.37 11.99
N PHE A 19 -13.37 22.22 11.23
CA PHE A 19 -12.52 23.25 11.80
C PHE A 19 -13.33 24.55 11.95
N GLU A 20 -13.52 25.00 13.20
CA GLU A 20 -14.35 26.15 13.52
C GLU A 20 -13.76 26.91 14.73
N GLY A 21 -13.75 28.24 14.67
CA GLY A 21 -13.21 29.06 15.75
C GLY A 21 -11.70 28.84 16.02
N ASN A 22 -10.93 28.50 14.99
CA ASN A 22 -9.52 28.14 15.04
C ASN A 22 -9.22 26.82 15.78
N GLU A 23 -10.22 25.97 15.99
CA GLU A 23 -10.06 24.67 16.62
C GLU A 23 -10.80 23.57 15.84
N PRO A 24 -10.28 22.34 15.81
CA PRO A 24 -10.99 21.20 15.24
C PRO A 24 -12.06 20.71 16.22
N VAL A 25 -13.28 20.51 15.76
CA VAL A 25 -14.44 20.13 16.57
C VAL A 25 -15.08 18.85 16.02
N VAL A 26 -15.22 17.82 16.85
CA VAL A 26 -15.99 16.62 16.49
C VAL A 26 -17.48 16.91 16.58
N ILE A 27 -18.22 16.56 15.53
CA ILE A 27 -19.66 16.77 15.44
C ILE A 27 -20.40 15.53 16.00
N ALA A 28 -21.29 15.76 16.97
CA ALA A 28 -22.15 14.69 17.48
C ALA A 28 -23.27 14.36 16.47
N ASN A 29 -23.56 13.07 16.31
CA ASN A 29 -24.64 12.61 15.45
C ASN A 29 -26.03 12.85 16.07
N SER A 30 -27.09 12.51 15.33
CA SER A 30 -28.50 12.65 15.76
C SER A 30 -28.83 11.86 17.03
N GLU A 31 -28.03 10.85 17.36
CA GLU A 31 -28.15 10.02 18.56
C GLU A 31 -27.33 10.59 19.75
N GLY A 32 -26.70 11.76 19.58
CA GLY A 32 -25.87 12.44 20.59
C GLY A 32 -24.49 11.83 20.79
N LYS A 33 -24.05 10.92 19.91
CA LYS A 33 -22.75 10.25 19.97
C LYS A 33 -21.74 10.96 19.06
N ARG A 34 -20.47 10.95 19.45
CA ARG A 34 -19.36 11.53 18.67
C ARG A 34 -18.83 10.60 17.58
N THR A 35 -19.15 9.31 17.66
CA THR A 35 -18.86 8.31 16.63
C THR A 35 -20.17 7.64 16.18
N THR A 36 -20.18 7.19 14.94
CA THR A 36 -21.31 6.50 14.31
C THR A 36 -20.86 5.12 13.87
N PRO A 37 -21.55 4.03 14.26
CA PRO A 37 -21.24 2.68 13.77
C PRO A 37 -21.23 2.63 12.23
N SER A 38 -20.19 2.04 11.64
CA SER A 38 -20.08 1.82 10.19
C SER A 38 -20.92 0.62 9.76
N VAL A 39 -22.23 0.70 10.01
CA VAL A 39 -23.21 -0.37 9.80
C VAL A 39 -24.36 0.16 8.95
N VAL A 40 -24.75 -0.62 7.93
CA VAL A 40 -25.87 -0.31 7.03
C VAL A 40 -26.87 -1.45 7.10
N GLY A 41 -28.12 -1.15 7.40
CA GLY A 41 -29.21 -2.12 7.50
C GLY A 41 -30.29 -1.85 6.47
N PHE A 42 -30.74 -2.90 5.79
CA PHE A 42 -31.84 -2.85 4.83
C PHE A 42 -33.07 -3.48 5.46
N THR A 43 -34.17 -2.73 5.51
CA THR A 43 -35.43 -3.22 6.04
C THR A 43 -36.28 -3.84 4.95
N LYS A 44 -37.25 -4.66 5.34
CA LYS A 44 -38.21 -5.29 4.41
C LYS A 44 -39.08 -4.26 3.66
N ASP A 45 -39.25 -3.09 4.23
CA ASP A 45 -40.03 -1.99 3.61
C ASP A 45 -39.16 -1.12 2.65
N GLY A 46 -37.91 -1.53 2.42
CA GLY A 46 -36.98 -0.83 1.52
C GLY A 46 -36.29 0.40 2.15
N GLU A 47 -36.46 0.66 3.45
CA GLU A 47 -35.77 1.71 4.16
C GLU A 47 -34.30 1.31 4.41
N ILE A 48 -33.37 2.25 4.22
CA ILE A 48 -31.95 2.07 4.53
C ILE A 48 -31.65 2.76 5.86
N LYS A 49 -31.14 2.00 6.83
CA LYS A 49 -30.71 2.51 8.14
C LYS A 49 -29.18 2.53 8.20
N VAL A 50 -28.62 3.56 8.83
CA VAL A 50 -27.17 3.69 8.99
C VAL A 50 -26.84 4.02 10.45
N GLY A 51 -25.78 3.44 10.97
CA GLY A 51 -25.30 3.70 12.33
C GLY A 51 -26.03 2.86 13.39
N ASP A 52 -26.32 3.47 14.55
CA ASP A 52 -26.98 2.77 15.66
C ASP A 52 -28.33 2.13 15.31
N PRO A 53 -29.20 2.73 14.50
CA PRO A 53 -30.44 2.06 14.06
C PRO A 53 -30.18 0.78 13.27
N ALA A 54 -29.16 0.76 12.41
CA ALA A 54 -28.75 -0.43 11.67
C ALA A 54 -28.13 -1.47 12.61
N LYS A 55 -27.25 -1.06 13.53
CA LYS A 55 -26.62 -1.97 14.50
C LYS A 55 -27.67 -2.67 15.37
N ARG A 56 -28.73 -1.97 15.80
CA ARG A 56 -29.82 -2.57 16.59
C ARG A 56 -30.62 -3.64 15.85
N GLN A 57 -30.78 -3.54 14.54
CA GLN A 57 -31.50 -4.57 13.77
C GLN A 57 -30.64 -5.79 13.44
N ALA A 58 -29.32 -5.72 13.58
CA ALA A 58 -28.40 -6.79 13.17
C ALA A 58 -28.74 -8.15 13.81
N ILE A 59 -29.21 -8.17 15.06
CA ILE A 59 -29.60 -9.39 15.77
C ILE A 59 -30.81 -10.09 15.07
N THR A 60 -31.79 -9.31 14.64
CA THR A 60 -33.05 -9.84 14.08
C THR A 60 -33.03 -9.95 12.56
N ASN A 61 -32.09 -9.26 11.92
CA ASN A 61 -31.94 -9.22 10.46
C ASN A 61 -30.47 -9.22 10.04
N PRO A 62 -29.66 -10.23 10.46
CA PRO A 62 -28.22 -10.25 10.21
C PRO A 62 -27.86 -10.32 8.72
N ILE A 63 -28.66 -11.03 7.92
CA ILE A 63 -28.39 -11.23 6.48
C ILE A 63 -28.57 -9.96 5.64
N ASN A 64 -29.36 -8.98 6.12
CA ASN A 64 -29.59 -7.69 5.47
C ASN A 64 -28.96 -6.54 6.27
N THR A 65 -27.97 -6.83 7.12
CA THR A 65 -27.23 -5.82 7.89
C THR A 65 -25.74 -5.95 7.63
N VAL A 66 -25.18 -4.95 6.94
CA VAL A 66 -23.81 -4.94 6.46
C VAL A 66 -22.92 -4.16 7.42
N TYR A 67 -21.80 -4.75 7.83
CA TYR A 67 -20.77 -4.14 8.65
C TYR A 67 -19.37 -4.56 8.16
N SER A 68 -18.32 -3.94 8.67
CA SER A 68 -16.91 -4.20 8.29
C SER A 68 -16.68 -4.16 6.77
N ILE A 69 -17.49 -3.40 6.03
CA ILE A 69 -17.43 -3.32 4.56
C ILE A 69 -16.09 -2.77 4.05
N LYS A 70 -15.38 -1.99 4.87
CA LYS A 70 -14.06 -1.45 4.55
C LYS A 70 -13.04 -2.55 4.24
N ARG A 71 -13.20 -3.77 4.77
CA ARG A 71 -12.36 -4.94 4.50
C ARG A 71 -12.50 -5.50 3.07
N PHE A 72 -13.56 -5.10 2.35
CA PHE A 72 -13.80 -5.47 0.94
C PHE A 72 -13.45 -4.35 -0.05
N MET A 73 -13.09 -3.16 0.45
CA MET A 73 -12.81 -1.99 -0.39
C MET A 73 -11.57 -2.20 -1.24
N GLY A 74 -11.71 -2.09 -2.56
CA GLY A 74 -10.60 -2.18 -3.52
C GLY A 74 -9.94 -3.57 -3.62
N GLU A 75 -10.57 -4.62 -3.03
CA GLU A 75 -10.10 -5.99 -3.04
C GLU A 75 -10.78 -6.82 -4.13
N THR A 76 -10.10 -7.87 -4.60
CA THR A 76 -10.72 -8.89 -5.44
C THR A 76 -11.48 -9.90 -4.58
N PHE A 77 -12.45 -10.63 -5.19
CA PHE A 77 -13.21 -11.65 -4.45
C PHE A 77 -12.30 -12.74 -3.88
N SER A 78 -11.28 -13.16 -4.64
CA SER A 78 -10.33 -14.18 -4.19
C SER A 78 -9.48 -13.74 -2.99
N GLN A 79 -9.18 -12.45 -2.86
CA GLN A 79 -8.47 -11.87 -1.72
C GLN A 79 -9.36 -11.78 -0.48
N SER A 80 -10.67 -11.65 -0.68
CA SER A 80 -11.66 -11.43 0.37
C SER A 80 -12.23 -12.73 0.96
N ASN A 81 -11.78 -13.92 0.53
CA ASN A 81 -12.40 -15.20 0.93
C ASN A 81 -12.55 -15.38 2.45
N LYS A 82 -11.53 -15.03 3.23
CA LYS A 82 -11.58 -15.12 4.70
C LYS A 82 -12.65 -14.22 5.31
N GLU A 83 -12.84 -13.03 4.74
CA GLU A 83 -13.81 -12.06 5.22
C GLU A 83 -15.23 -12.47 4.82
N VAL A 84 -15.39 -13.08 3.63
CA VAL A 84 -16.68 -13.65 3.18
C VAL A 84 -17.18 -14.69 4.17
N ASP A 85 -16.32 -15.57 4.67
CA ASP A 85 -16.69 -16.62 5.62
C ASP A 85 -17.05 -16.08 7.03
N ARG A 86 -16.68 -14.84 7.35
CA ARG A 86 -16.87 -14.22 8.67
C ARG A 86 -18.14 -13.39 8.81
N VAL A 87 -18.77 -13.04 7.69
CA VAL A 87 -19.95 -12.17 7.69
C VAL A 87 -21.24 -12.95 7.46
N PRO A 88 -22.36 -12.58 8.10
CA PRO A 88 -23.64 -13.27 7.94
C PRO A 88 -24.40 -12.88 6.67
N TYR A 89 -24.08 -11.72 6.09
CA TYR A 89 -24.70 -11.25 4.85
C TYR A 89 -24.05 -11.91 3.63
N ASN A 90 -24.80 -11.99 2.54
CA ASN A 90 -24.36 -12.70 1.34
C ASN A 90 -23.37 -11.85 0.54
N VAL A 91 -22.14 -12.33 0.34
CA VAL A 91 -21.14 -11.72 -0.52
C VAL A 91 -20.91 -12.64 -1.72
N VAL A 92 -21.09 -12.12 -2.92
CA VAL A 92 -21.00 -12.88 -4.17
C VAL A 92 -19.88 -12.34 -5.06
N ASP A 93 -19.33 -13.22 -5.90
CA ASP A 93 -18.39 -12.84 -6.94
C ASP A 93 -19.12 -12.26 -8.16
N GLU A 94 -18.77 -11.05 -8.55
CA GLU A 94 -19.23 -10.48 -9.80
C GLU A 94 -18.05 -9.86 -10.57
N GLY A 95 -17.64 -10.56 -11.60
CA GLY A 95 -16.51 -10.14 -12.42
C GLY A 95 -15.15 -10.14 -11.70
N GLY A 96 -14.98 -10.99 -10.69
CA GLY A 96 -13.79 -11.09 -9.87
C GLY A 96 -13.78 -10.16 -8.64
N TYR A 97 -14.88 -9.44 -8.38
CA TYR A 97 -14.99 -8.48 -7.27
C TYR A 97 -16.12 -8.86 -6.30
N PRO A 98 -15.93 -8.58 -5.00
CA PRO A 98 -16.97 -8.82 -4.00
C PRO A 98 -18.14 -7.85 -4.20
N ARG A 99 -19.36 -8.39 -4.12
CA ARG A 99 -20.62 -7.64 -4.09
C ARG A 99 -21.45 -8.14 -2.94
N VAL A 100 -22.09 -7.24 -2.23
CA VAL A 100 -23.08 -7.59 -1.19
C VAL A 100 -24.44 -7.75 -1.86
N ASP A 101 -24.99 -8.96 -1.81
CA ASP A 101 -26.31 -9.27 -2.36
C ASP A 101 -27.38 -9.12 -1.27
N ILE A 102 -28.23 -8.12 -1.42
CA ILE A 102 -29.38 -7.86 -0.56
C ILE A 102 -30.65 -8.07 -1.39
N GLU A 103 -31.34 -9.17 -1.14
CA GLU A 103 -32.61 -9.50 -1.79
C GLU A 103 -32.55 -9.46 -3.33
N GLY A 104 -31.39 -9.86 -3.91
CA GLY A 104 -31.14 -9.90 -5.34
C GLY A 104 -30.59 -8.60 -5.94
N ARG A 105 -30.44 -7.54 -5.15
CA ARG A 105 -29.68 -6.33 -5.55
C ARG A 105 -28.27 -6.42 -5.02
N LYS A 106 -27.31 -6.29 -5.94
CA LYS A 106 -25.90 -6.35 -5.65
C LYS A 106 -25.33 -4.95 -5.44
N TYR A 107 -24.71 -4.73 -4.30
CA TYR A 107 -24.05 -3.47 -3.92
C TYR A 107 -22.54 -3.63 -3.94
N THR A 108 -21.85 -2.63 -4.44
CA THR A 108 -20.38 -2.55 -4.31
C THR A 108 -20.01 -2.16 -2.88
N PRO A 109 -18.80 -2.50 -2.40
CA PRO A 109 -18.30 -1.95 -1.14
C PRO A 109 -18.28 -0.42 -1.11
N GLN A 110 -18.06 0.23 -2.26
CA GLN A 110 -18.11 1.69 -2.41
C GLN A 110 -19.52 2.24 -2.17
N GLU A 111 -20.57 1.60 -2.71
CA GLU A 111 -21.97 2.03 -2.50
C GLU A 111 -22.38 1.90 -1.03
N ILE A 112 -22.01 0.83 -0.35
CA ILE A 112 -22.27 0.66 1.08
C ILE A 112 -21.51 1.70 1.91
N SER A 113 -20.23 1.93 1.60
CA SER A 113 -19.42 2.96 2.26
C SER A 113 -19.95 4.37 1.99
N ALA A 114 -20.48 4.62 0.80
CA ALA A 114 -21.11 5.88 0.45
C ALA A 114 -22.35 6.18 1.32
N MET A 115 -23.14 5.17 1.69
CA MET A 115 -24.27 5.34 2.61
C MET A 115 -23.81 5.81 4.00
N ILE A 116 -22.67 5.30 4.48
CA ILE A 116 -22.06 5.75 5.73
C ILE A 116 -21.59 7.21 5.59
N LEU A 117 -20.89 7.53 4.49
CA LEU A 117 -20.41 8.89 4.20
C LEU A 117 -21.58 9.89 4.05
N GLN A 118 -22.70 9.48 3.47
CA GLN A 118 -23.92 10.29 3.42
C GLN A 118 -24.47 10.61 4.83
N LYS A 119 -24.42 9.64 5.76
CA LYS A 119 -24.79 9.89 7.17
C LYS A 119 -23.81 10.88 7.82
N MET A 120 -22.50 10.80 7.53
CA MET A 120 -21.52 11.77 8.02
C MET A 120 -21.75 13.17 7.46
N LYS A 121 -21.99 13.27 6.14
CA LYS A 121 -22.37 14.50 5.46
C LYS A 121 -23.60 15.12 6.10
N LYS A 122 -24.67 14.36 6.24
CA LYS A 122 -25.92 14.82 6.86
C LYS A 122 -25.73 15.30 8.30
N THR A 123 -24.91 14.57 9.08
CA THR A 123 -24.56 14.97 10.46
C THR A 123 -23.87 16.34 10.48
N ALA A 124 -22.97 16.58 9.54
CA ALA A 124 -22.29 17.87 9.42
C ALA A 124 -23.22 19.00 8.94
N GLU A 125 -24.08 18.71 7.97
CA GLU A 125 -25.10 19.69 7.48
C GLU A 125 -26.08 20.08 8.57
N ASP A 126 -26.56 19.12 9.38
CA ASP A 126 -27.47 19.40 10.50
C ASP A 126 -26.80 20.28 11.58
N TYR A 127 -25.50 20.07 11.83
CA TYR A 127 -24.73 20.88 12.76
C TYR A 127 -24.45 22.30 12.23
N LEU A 128 -23.99 22.40 10.97
CA LEU A 128 -23.56 23.63 10.36
C LEU A 128 -24.74 24.51 9.86
N GLY A 129 -25.93 23.92 9.69
CA GLY A 129 -27.10 24.60 9.14
C GLY A 129 -26.95 24.99 7.66
N GLN A 130 -26.03 24.38 6.93
CA GLN A 130 -25.76 24.64 5.51
C GLN A 130 -25.37 23.36 4.77
N GLU A 131 -25.49 23.37 3.46
CA GLU A 131 -25.04 22.27 2.60
C GLU A 131 -23.51 22.09 2.69
N VAL A 132 -23.06 20.83 2.72
CA VAL A 132 -21.66 20.42 2.73
C VAL A 132 -21.34 19.67 1.44
N THR A 133 -20.43 20.23 0.65
CA THR A 133 -20.02 19.66 -0.65
C THR A 133 -18.63 19.05 -0.63
N ASP A 134 -17.77 19.49 0.29
CA ASP A 134 -16.34 19.18 0.26
C ASP A 134 -15.90 18.42 1.52
N ALA A 135 -15.06 17.41 1.34
CA ALA A 135 -14.54 16.60 2.44
C ALA A 135 -13.08 16.20 2.25
N VAL A 136 -12.39 16.00 3.37
CA VAL A 136 -11.18 15.22 3.51
C VAL A 136 -11.59 13.89 4.14
N ILE A 137 -11.19 12.76 3.52
CA ILE A 137 -11.53 11.41 4.00
C ILE A 137 -10.23 10.68 4.33
N THR A 138 -10.21 9.94 5.44
CA THR A 138 -9.01 9.20 5.85
C THR A 138 -9.04 7.75 5.38
N VAL A 139 -7.84 7.20 5.25
CA VAL A 139 -7.59 5.79 4.93
C VAL A 139 -6.44 5.27 5.77
N PRO A 140 -6.36 3.97 6.05
CA PRO A 140 -5.16 3.37 6.63
C PRO A 140 -3.92 3.71 5.79
N ALA A 141 -2.77 3.94 6.46
CA ALA A 141 -1.54 4.32 5.77
C ALA A 141 -1.09 3.25 4.77
N TYR A 142 -1.38 2.00 5.08
CA TYR A 142 -0.98 0.83 4.29
C TYR A 142 -1.99 0.44 3.20
N PHE A 143 -3.06 1.22 3.01
CA PHE A 143 -3.98 1.01 1.90
C PHE A 143 -3.27 1.11 0.56
N SER A 144 -3.55 0.15 -0.31
CA SER A 144 -3.12 0.15 -1.69
C SER A 144 -3.79 1.29 -2.48
N ASP A 145 -3.25 1.58 -3.64
CA ASP A 145 -3.81 2.56 -4.57
C ASP A 145 -5.29 2.26 -4.91
N SER A 146 -5.63 0.98 -5.15
CA SER A 146 -7.02 0.55 -5.40
C SER A 146 -7.96 0.86 -4.25
N GLN A 147 -7.52 0.62 -3.01
CA GLN A 147 -8.33 0.88 -1.82
C GLN A 147 -8.53 2.39 -1.59
N ARG A 148 -7.50 3.19 -1.86
CA ARG A 148 -7.56 4.67 -1.84
C ARG A 148 -8.53 5.20 -2.89
N GLN A 149 -8.42 4.70 -4.11
CA GLN A 149 -9.32 5.08 -5.20
C GLN A 149 -10.77 4.67 -4.90
N ALA A 150 -11.00 3.44 -4.42
CA ALA A 150 -12.33 2.98 -4.01
C ALA A 150 -12.94 3.85 -2.89
N THR A 151 -12.12 4.32 -1.95
CA THR A 151 -12.55 5.24 -0.89
C THR A 151 -12.93 6.61 -1.46
N LYS A 152 -12.15 7.12 -2.42
CA LYS A 152 -12.47 8.37 -3.13
C LYS A 152 -13.77 8.26 -3.91
N GLU A 153 -13.98 7.15 -4.59
CA GLU A 153 -15.23 6.84 -5.32
C GLU A 153 -16.44 6.79 -4.37
N ALA A 154 -16.30 6.15 -3.20
CA ALA A 154 -17.35 6.13 -2.19
C ALA A 154 -17.73 7.55 -1.75
N GLY A 155 -16.76 8.44 -1.58
CA GLY A 155 -17.01 9.87 -1.30
C GLY A 155 -17.78 10.55 -2.43
N GLN A 156 -17.41 10.31 -3.68
CA GLN A 156 -18.10 10.84 -4.85
C GLN A 156 -19.54 10.33 -4.97
N ILE A 157 -19.77 9.04 -4.74
CA ILE A 157 -21.10 8.41 -4.70
C ILE A 157 -21.96 9.04 -3.58
N ALA A 158 -21.32 9.39 -2.45
CA ALA A 158 -22.01 10.07 -1.35
C ALA A 158 -22.36 11.54 -1.66
N GLY A 159 -21.98 12.07 -2.82
CA GLY A 159 -22.18 13.46 -3.20
C GLY A 159 -21.20 14.42 -2.51
N LEU A 160 -19.99 13.94 -2.21
CA LEU A 160 -18.89 14.73 -1.67
C LEU A 160 -17.80 14.91 -2.72
N ASN A 161 -17.30 16.12 -2.85
CA ASN A 161 -16.07 16.41 -3.55
C ASN A 161 -14.89 16.11 -2.62
N VAL A 162 -14.21 14.97 -2.84
CA VAL A 162 -13.10 14.54 -2.00
C VAL A 162 -11.87 15.35 -2.36
N GLN A 163 -11.59 16.38 -1.57
CA GLN A 163 -10.47 17.31 -1.75
C GLN A 163 -9.13 16.62 -1.49
N ARG A 164 -9.11 15.72 -0.50
CA ARG A 164 -7.91 14.96 -0.13
C ARG A 164 -8.26 13.60 0.47
N ILE A 165 -7.47 12.59 0.15
CA ILE A 165 -7.36 11.36 0.92
C ILE A 165 -6.11 11.49 1.81
N VAL A 166 -6.23 11.26 3.12
CA VAL A 166 -5.14 11.40 4.10
C VAL A 166 -5.00 10.11 4.89
N ASN A 167 -3.77 9.73 5.19
CA ASN A 167 -3.51 8.55 6.03
C ASN A 167 -3.96 8.80 7.48
N GLU A 168 -4.62 7.81 8.08
CA GLU A 168 -5.15 7.87 9.46
C GLU A 168 -4.07 8.26 10.48
N PRO A 169 -2.89 7.62 10.53
CA PRO A 169 -1.84 8.02 11.48
C PRO A 169 -1.27 9.41 11.19
N THR A 170 -1.26 9.84 9.94
CA THR A 170 -0.82 11.18 9.56
C THR A 170 -1.81 12.24 10.01
N ALA A 171 -3.11 11.99 9.85
CA ALA A 171 -4.16 12.86 10.39
C ALA A 171 -4.07 12.94 11.93
N ALA A 172 -3.89 11.81 12.60
CA ALA A 172 -3.73 11.78 14.06
C ALA A 172 -2.50 12.60 14.52
N ALA A 173 -1.37 12.47 13.83
CA ALA A 173 -0.17 13.26 14.11
C ALA A 173 -0.41 14.76 13.94
N LEU A 174 -1.13 15.15 12.88
CA LEU A 174 -1.49 16.55 12.63
C LEU A 174 -2.34 17.11 13.78
N ALA A 175 -3.37 16.39 14.22
CA ALA A 175 -4.20 16.81 15.35
C ALA A 175 -3.42 16.91 16.66
N TYR A 176 -2.49 15.97 16.89
CA TYR A 176 -1.63 15.96 18.08
C TYR A 176 -0.61 17.09 18.09
N GLY A 177 -0.03 17.39 16.92
CA GLY A 177 1.12 18.29 16.79
C GLY A 177 0.78 19.73 16.47
N VAL A 178 -0.47 20.06 16.09
CA VAL A 178 -0.84 21.42 15.66
C VAL A 178 -0.49 22.50 16.68
N ASP A 179 -0.70 22.24 17.97
CA ASP A 179 -0.36 23.15 19.06
C ASP A 179 1.12 23.10 19.47
N LYS A 180 1.88 22.16 18.90
CA LYS A 180 3.29 21.89 19.24
C LYS A 180 4.25 22.18 18.10
N SER A 181 3.78 22.80 17.03
CA SER A 181 4.50 23.04 15.77
C SER A 181 5.86 23.75 15.91
N ASN A 182 6.10 24.42 17.05
CA ASN A 182 7.36 25.09 17.36
C ASN A 182 8.44 24.17 17.99
N LYS A 183 8.17 22.87 18.14
CA LYS A 183 9.11 21.89 18.69
C LYS A 183 9.48 20.89 17.62
N ASP A 184 10.78 20.59 17.49
CA ASP A 184 11.24 19.47 16.68
C ASP A 184 11.01 18.19 17.49
N MET A 185 10.20 17.27 16.97
CA MET A 185 9.85 16.02 17.65
C MET A 185 9.75 14.87 16.65
N LYS A 186 10.20 13.70 17.08
CA LYS A 186 9.97 12.43 16.41
C LYS A 186 8.93 11.62 17.16
N ILE A 187 7.87 11.23 16.50
CA ILE A 187 6.76 10.49 17.11
C ILE A 187 6.51 9.17 16.41
N ALA A 188 6.03 8.20 17.16
CA ALA A 188 5.45 6.97 16.61
C ALA A 188 3.94 7.02 16.80
N VAL A 189 3.18 6.86 15.73
CA VAL A 189 1.73 6.75 15.77
C VAL A 189 1.36 5.28 15.59
N PHE A 190 0.84 4.67 16.64
CA PHE A 190 0.41 3.29 16.71
C PHE A 190 -1.11 3.26 16.61
N ASP A 191 -1.63 2.91 15.45
CA ASP A 191 -3.06 2.89 15.14
C ASP A 191 -3.56 1.45 15.04
N LEU A 192 -4.28 0.99 16.07
CA LEU A 192 -4.95 -0.30 16.06
C LEU A 192 -6.46 -0.08 16.08
N GLY A 193 -7.04 -0.06 14.90
CA GLY A 193 -8.45 0.16 14.66
C GLY A 193 -9.31 -1.09 14.82
N GLY A 194 -10.50 -1.09 14.20
CA GLY A 194 -11.41 -2.23 14.18
C GLY A 194 -11.00 -3.32 13.19
N GLY A 195 -10.37 -2.95 12.07
CA GLY A 195 -10.02 -3.88 10.99
C GLY A 195 -8.57 -3.84 10.55
N THR A 196 -7.83 -2.79 10.90
CA THR A 196 -6.46 -2.52 10.43
C THR A 196 -5.54 -2.15 11.56
N PHE A 197 -4.25 -2.41 11.36
CA PHE A 197 -3.17 -1.95 12.20
C PHE A 197 -2.16 -1.17 11.35
N ASP A 198 -1.85 0.06 11.75
CA ASP A 198 -0.81 0.89 11.15
C ASP A 198 0.17 1.41 12.19
N ILE A 199 1.44 1.48 11.81
CA ILE A 199 2.48 2.17 12.56
C ILE A 199 3.18 3.15 11.62
N SER A 200 3.22 4.42 11.99
CA SER A 200 3.94 5.44 11.24
C SER A 200 4.92 6.17 12.14
N ILE A 201 6.12 6.41 11.61
CA ILE A 201 7.15 7.20 12.26
C ILE A 201 7.19 8.55 11.57
N LEU A 202 6.98 9.61 12.33
CA LEU A 202 6.90 10.97 11.81
C LEU A 202 7.89 11.88 12.54
N GLU A 203 8.33 12.90 11.83
CA GLU A 203 9.04 14.03 12.39
C GLU A 203 8.23 15.30 12.13
N PHE A 204 8.13 16.19 13.10
CA PHE A 204 7.54 17.49 12.87
C PHE A 204 8.35 18.58 13.56
N GLY A 205 8.43 19.75 12.89
CA GLY A 205 9.16 20.92 13.35
C GLY A 205 8.98 22.07 12.38
N GLY A 206 8.98 23.31 12.87
CA GLY A 206 8.87 24.49 12.00
C GLY A 206 7.60 24.55 11.14
N GLY A 207 6.51 23.87 11.53
CA GLY A 207 5.26 23.81 10.74
C GLY A 207 5.24 22.68 9.70
N VAL A 208 6.29 21.89 9.56
CA VAL A 208 6.34 20.73 8.63
C VAL A 208 6.09 19.45 9.40
N PHE A 209 5.17 18.63 8.89
CA PHE A 209 4.90 17.26 9.35
C PHE A 209 5.35 16.30 8.25
N GLU A 210 6.39 15.52 8.52
CA GLU A 210 6.97 14.59 7.57
C GLU A 210 6.85 13.16 8.07
N VAL A 211 6.28 12.28 7.26
CA VAL A 211 6.28 10.83 7.49
C VAL A 211 7.63 10.28 7.03
N LEU A 212 8.38 9.67 7.95
CA LEU A 212 9.68 9.04 7.65
C LEU A 212 9.51 7.61 7.15
N SER A 213 8.54 6.89 7.73
CA SER A 213 8.20 5.53 7.32
C SER A 213 6.82 5.14 7.81
N THR A 214 6.21 4.18 7.11
CA THR A 214 4.96 3.54 7.53
C THR A 214 5.03 2.03 7.28
N ASN A 215 4.36 1.26 8.13
CA ASN A 215 4.17 -0.17 7.98
C ASN A 215 2.86 -0.59 8.65
N GLY A 216 2.30 -1.76 8.33
CA GLY A 216 1.02 -2.11 8.90
C GLY A 216 0.48 -3.48 8.52
N ASP A 217 -0.80 -3.72 8.88
CA ASP A 217 -1.60 -4.94 8.63
C ASP A 217 -3.06 -4.55 8.39
N THR A 218 -3.58 -4.63 7.14
CA THR A 218 -4.97 -4.28 6.81
C THR A 218 -5.98 -5.37 7.22
N HIS A 219 -5.51 -6.48 7.84
CA HIS A 219 -6.33 -7.58 8.34
C HIS A 219 -6.08 -7.90 9.82
N LEU A 220 -5.50 -6.96 10.56
CA LEU A 220 -5.30 -7.06 12.01
C LEU A 220 -6.02 -5.90 12.71
N GLY A 221 -7.06 -6.19 13.45
CA GLY A 221 -7.81 -5.17 14.19
C GLY A 221 -8.79 -5.75 15.20
N GLY A 222 -9.62 -4.90 15.77
CA GLY A 222 -10.59 -5.24 16.82
C GLY A 222 -11.51 -6.39 16.47
N ASP A 223 -11.92 -6.54 15.21
CA ASP A 223 -12.76 -7.64 14.73
C ASP A 223 -12.04 -9.00 14.89
N ASP A 224 -10.71 -9.04 14.77
CA ASP A 224 -9.93 -10.27 14.96
C ASP A 224 -9.84 -10.62 16.46
N PHE A 225 -9.72 -9.62 17.31
CA PHE A 225 -9.82 -9.81 18.78
C PHE A 225 -11.22 -10.27 19.22
N ASP A 226 -12.29 -9.80 18.56
CA ASP A 226 -13.64 -10.30 18.80
C ASP A 226 -13.77 -11.75 18.35
N GLN A 227 -13.17 -12.12 17.21
CA GLN A 227 -13.24 -13.47 16.67
C GLN A 227 -12.67 -14.52 17.61
N VAL A 228 -11.55 -14.25 18.28
CA VAL A 228 -11.00 -15.22 19.25
C VAL A 228 -11.93 -15.44 20.44
N ILE A 229 -12.70 -14.44 20.86
CA ILE A 229 -13.73 -14.58 21.91
C ILE A 229 -14.92 -15.36 21.37
N ILE A 230 -15.38 -15.07 20.14
CA ILE A 230 -16.47 -15.79 19.47
C ILE A 230 -16.14 -17.27 19.35
N ASP A 231 -14.93 -17.59 18.89
CA ASP A 231 -14.48 -18.97 18.73
C ASP A 231 -14.40 -19.70 20.07
N TRP A 232 -13.92 -19.04 21.10
CA TRP A 232 -13.88 -19.59 22.47
C TRP A 232 -15.28 -19.88 23.01
N LEU A 233 -16.26 -18.97 22.80
CA LEU A 233 -17.65 -19.14 23.23
C LEU A 233 -18.33 -20.26 22.44
N ALA A 234 -18.22 -20.27 21.12
CA ALA A 234 -18.85 -21.25 20.24
C ALA A 234 -18.31 -22.67 20.48
N ASN A 235 -16.99 -22.82 20.60
CA ASN A 235 -16.36 -24.10 20.88
C ASN A 235 -16.71 -24.59 22.29
N GLY A 236 -16.72 -23.69 23.27
CA GLY A 236 -17.13 -24.01 24.63
C GLY A 236 -18.58 -24.48 24.70
N PHE A 237 -19.49 -23.80 24.03
CA PHE A 237 -20.91 -24.19 23.98
C PHE A 237 -21.10 -25.53 23.26
N LYS A 238 -20.39 -25.74 22.14
CA LYS A 238 -20.41 -27.01 21.41
C LYS A 238 -19.91 -28.19 22.28
N SER A 239 -18.89 -27.94 23.10
CA SER A 239 -18.37 -28.94 24.02
C SER A 239 -19.36 -29.28 25.16
N ASP A 240 -20.02 -28.24 25.70
CA ASP A 240 -20.93 -28.39 26.86
C ASP A 240 -22.31 -28.94 26.45
N GLU A 241 -22.86 -28.47 25.33
CA GLU A 241 -24.24 -28.73 24.90
C GLU A 241 -24.33 -29.58 23.62
N GLY A 242 -23.22 -29.85 22.91
CA GLY A 242 -23.22 -30.62 21.66
C GLY A 242 -23.74 -29.85 20.45
N ILE A 243 -24.10 -28.57 20.59
CA ILE A 243 -24.74 -27.74 19.55
C ILE A 243 -23.72 -26.78 18.95
N ASP A 244 -23.67 -26.72 17.63
CA ASP A 244 -22.78 -25.84 16.87
C ASP A 244 -23.48 -24.51 16.53
N LEU A 245 -23.21 -23.47 17.29
CA LEU A 245 -23.78 -22.13 17.11
C LEU A 245 -23.35 -21.43 15.82
N THR A 246 -22.24 -21.86 15.20
CA THR A 246 -21.71 -21.22 13.97
C THR A 246 -22.64 -21.40 12.77
N LYS A 247 -23.61 -22.33 12.85
CA LYS A 247 -24.59 -22.59 11.80
C LYS A 247 -25.85 -21.72 11.89
N ASP A 248 -25.99 -20.95 12.96
CA ASP A 248 -27.13 -20.05 13.17
C ASP A 248 -26.67 -18.59 13.09
N PRO A 249 -27.02 -17.86 12.00
CA PRO A 249 -26.61 -16.46 11.83
C PRO A 249 -27.06 -15.53 12.96
N MET A 250 -28.23 -15.81 13.59
CA MET A 250 -28.71 -14.99 14.71
C MET A 250 -27.89 -15.26 15.98
N ALA A 251 -27.55 -16.52 16.25
CA ALA A 251 -26.65 -16.86 17.35
C ALA A 251 -25.27 -16.26 17.16
N MET A 252 -24.70 -16.35 15.95
CA MET A 252 -23.41 -15.75 15.62
C MET A 252 -23.39 -14.23 15.79
N GLN A 253 -24.45 -13.53 15.37
CA GLN A 253 -24.56 -12.09 15.56
C GLN A 253 -24.58 -11.72 17.05
N ARG A 254 -25.30 -12.48 17.86
CA ARG A 254 -25.35 -12.30 19.32
C ARG A 254 -24.01 -12.59 19.99
N LEU A 255 -23.30 -13.62 19.53
CA LEU A 255 -21.93 -13.91 19.98
C LEU A 255 -20.99 -12.75 19.64
N LYS A 256 -21.08 -12.19 18.42
CA LYS A 256 -20.26 -11.05 17.99
C LYS A 256 -20.48 -9.82 18.88
N GLU A 257 -21.74 -9.45 19.12
CA GLU A 257 -22.05 -8.30 19.98
C GLU A 257 -21.57 -8.50 21.42
N ALA A 258 -21.73 -9.73 21.95
CA ALA A 258 -21.25 -10.06 23.27
C ALA A 258 -19.72 -10.08 23.37
N ALA A 259 -19.03 -10.54 22.32
CA ALA A 259 -17.58 -10.54 22.23
C ALA A 259 -17.01 -9.11 22.19
N GLU A 260 -17.54 -8.25 21.30
CA GLU A 260 -17.18 -6.83 21.22
C GLU A 260 -17.36 -6.14 22.60
N LYS A 261 -18.53 -6.35 23.22
CA LYS A 261 -18.82 -5.80 24.54
C LYS A 261 -17.83 -6.30 25.60
N ALA A 262 -17.58 -7.61 25.63
CA ALA A 262 -16.64 -8.21 26.59
C ALA A 262 -15.21 -7.67 26.40
N LYS A 263 -14.72 -7.55 25.15
CA LYS A 263 -13.43 -6.92 24.82
C LYS A 263 -13.34 -5.50 25.39
N ILE A 264 -14.37 -4.68 25.17
CA ILE A 264 -14.42 -3.30 25.66
C ILE A 264 -14.40 -3.26 27.20
N GLU A 265 -15.23 -4.07 27.86
CA GLU A 265 -15.31 -4.15 29.32
C GLU A 265 -14.00 -4.62 29.94
N LEU A 266 -13.33 -5.61 29.34
CA LEU A 266 -12.04 -6.13 29.81
C LEU A 266 -10.88 -5.12 29.65
N SER A 267 -11.04 -4.05 28.90
CA SER A 267 -10.06 -2.95 28.87
C SER A 267 -10.03 -2.16 30.19
N SER A 268 -11.13 -2.14 30.95
CA SER A 268 -11.22 -1.46 32.24
C SER A 268 -11.42 -2.40 33.44
N SER A 269 -12.01 -3.60 33.23
CA SER A 269 -12.34 -4.58 34.26
C SER A 269 -11.43 -5.81 34.17
N ASN A 270 -11.23 -6.51 35.28
CA ASN A 270 -10.43 -7.75 35.32
C ASN A 270 -11.22 -8.98 34.86
N SER A 271 -12.56 -8.91 34.86
CA SER A 271 -13.45 -9.97 34.37
C SER A 271 -14.78 -9.40 33.92
N THR A 272 -15.46 -10.12 33.03
CA THR A 272 -16.82 -9.82 32.59
C THR A 272 -17.63 -11.10 32.48
N GLU A 273 -18.95 -11.00 32.74
CA GLU A 273 -19.91 -12.09 32.52
C GLU A 273 -20.56 -11.91 31.16
N ILE A 274 -20.47 -12.93 30.31
CA ILE A 274 -21.15 -13.02 29.03
C ILE A 274 -22.39 -13.87 29.25
N ASN A 275 -23.58 -13.25 29.18
CA ASN A 275 -24.87 -13.89 29.44
C ASN A 275 -25.78 -13.70 28.24
N LEU A 276 -26.02 -14.80 27.53
CA LEU A 276 -26.85 -14.85 26.31
C LEU A 276 -28.02 -15.83 26.56
N PRO A 277 -29.10 -15.36 27.17
CA PRO A 277 -30.28 -16.20 27.37
C PRO A 277 -30.94 -16.55 26.02
N TYR A 278 -31.46 -17.75 25.91
CA TYR A 278 -32.15 -18.25 24.70
C TYR A 278 -31.25 -18.10 23.45
N ILE A 279 -29.99 -18.51 23.54
CA ILE A 279 -29.02 -18.38 22.40
C ILE A 279 -29.45 -19.31 21.25
N THR A 280 -29.99 -20.47 21.57
CA THR A 280 -30.57 -21.45 20.64
C THR A 280 -31.61 -22.34 21.35
N ALA A 281 -32.20 -23.30 20.61
CA ALA A 281 -33.10 -24.31 21.16
C ALA A 281 -32.75 -25.68 20.59
N ASP A 282 -32.85 -26.73 21.43
CA ASP A 282 -32.69 -28.12 21.03
C ASP A 282 -33.98 -28.88 21.37
N GLY A 283 -34.61 -29.52 20.35
CA GLY A 283 -35.88 -30.22 20.52
C GLY A 283 -36.99 -29.35 21.13
N GLY A 284 -36.97 -28.02 20.95
CA GLY A 284 -37.91 -27.06 21.53
C GLY A 284 -37.51 -26.61 22.97
N VAL A 285 -36.42 -27.12 23.52
CA VAL A 285 -35.92 -26.70 24.83
C VAL A 285 -34.92 -25.56 24.65
N PRO A 286 -35.17 -24.38 25.25
CA PRO A 286 -34.26 -23.26 25.15
C PRO A 286 -32.91 -23.55 25.85
N LYS A 287 -31.82 -23.12 25.20
CA LYS A 287 -30.48 -23.19 25.71
C LYS A 287 -29.92 -21.80 25.97
N HIS A 288 -29.12 -21.68 27.01
CA HIS A 288 -28.55 -20.41 27.47
C HIS A 288 -27.01 -20.53 27.48
N LEU A 289 -26.32 -19.48 27.09
CA LEU A 289 -24.87 -19.40 27.21
C LEU A 289 -24.55 -18.41 28.34
N VAL A 290 -23.89 -18.91 29.39
CA VAL A 290 -23.36 -18.07 30.48
C VAL A 290 -21.91 -18.45 30.71
N LYS A 291 -21.00 -17.51 30.52
CA LYS A 291 -19.56 -17.71 30.70
C LYS A 291 -18.94 -16.47 31.33
N THR A 292 -17.98 -16.66 32.22
CA THR A 292 -17.15 -15.58 32.74
C THR A 292 -15.82 -15.59 31.99
N LEU A 293 -15.46 -14.45 31.42
CA LEU A 293 -14.16 -14.25 30.76
C LEU A 293 -13.32 -13.30 31.60
N THR A 294 -12.11 -13.71 31.97
CA THR A 294 -11.15 -12.84 32.65
C THR A 294 -10.25 -12.13 31.65
N ARG A 295 -9.72 -10.95 32.00
CA ARG A 295 -8.74 -10.22 31.19
C ARG A 295 -7.54 -11.10 30.84
N SER A 296 -6.96 -11.79 31.83
CA SER A 296 -5.81 -12.68 31.59
C SER A 296 -6.12 -13.80 30.60
N GLN A 297 -7.32 -14.37 30.66
CA GLN A 297 -7.74 -15.40 29.69
C GLN A 297 -7.93 -14.81 28.30
N PHE A 298 -8.54 -13.62 28.17
CA PHE A 298 -8.67 -12.91 26.91
C PHE A 298 -7.29 -12.59 26.29
N GLU A 299 -6.37 -12.04 27.08
CA GLU A 299 -5.01 -11.72 26.65
C GLU A 299 -4.24 -12.97 26.22
N GLN A 300 -4.48 -14.12 26.87
CA GLN A 300 -3.91 -15.40 26.45
C GLN A 300 -4.50 -15.86 25.11
N LEU A 301 -5.82 -15.76 24.90
CA LEU A 301 -6.47 -16.08 23.63
C LEU A 301 -6.00 -15.18 22.48
N ALA A 302 -5.77 -13.91 22.76
CA ALA A 302 -5.36 -12.89 21.80
C ALA A 302 -3.84 -12.74 21.65
N HIS A 303 -3.02 -13.57 22.31
CA HIS A 303 -1.57 -13.42 22.39
C HIS A 303 -0.91 -13.26 21.02
N GLU A 304 -1.24 -14.14 20.08
CA GLU A 304 -0.67 -14.10 18.72
C GLU A 304 -1.00 -12.80 17.98
N LEU A 305 -2.24 -12.29 18.13
CA LEU A 305 -2.66 -11.03 17.52
C LEU A 305 -1.91 -9.84 18.12
N ILE A 306 -1.70 -9.84 19.45
CA ILE A 306 -0.93 -8.79 20.13
C ILE A 306 0.53 -8.81 19.64
N GLN A 307 1.16 -9.98 19.56
CA GLN A 307 2.54 -10.12 19.08
C GLN A 307 2.69 -9.77 17.59
N ALA A 308 1.66 -9.99 16.78
CA ALA A 308 1.67 -9.63 15.36
C ALA A 308 1.88 -8.12 15.13
N CYS A 309 1.50 -7.26 16.09
CA CYS A 309 1.75 -5.83 15.99
C CYS A 309 3.26 -5.47 16.07
N LEU A 310 4.10 -6.35 16.61
CA LEU A 310 5.51 -6.02 16.86
C LEU A 310 6.34 -5.94 15.58
N VAL A 311 6.10 -6.86 14.65
CA VAL A 311 6.90 -6.94 13.40
C VAL A 311 6.76 -5.66 12.54
N PRO A 312 5.55 -5.13 12.28
CA PRO A 312 5.41 -3.84 11.62
C PRO A 312 6.11 -2.69 12.34
N CYS A 313 6.07 -2.66 13.70
CA CYS A 313 6.79 -1.65 14.47
C CYS A 313 8.31 -1.71 14.23
N GLN A 314 8.88 -2.93 14.24
CA GLN A 314 10.31 -3.13 13.96
C GLN A 314 10.68 -2.70 12.54
N ASN A 315 9.85 -3.04 11.57
CA ASN A 315 10.06 -2.66 10.17
C ASN A 315 10.01 -1.14 9.99
N ALA A 316 8.99 -0.46 10.53
CA ALA A 316 8.88 0.99 10.44
C ALA A 316 10.10 1.70 11.07
N MET A 317 10.55 1.26 12.25
CA MET A 317 11.74 1.82 12.90
C MET A 317 13.01 1.61 12.07
N ARG A 318 13.19 0.42 11.49
CA ARG A 318 14.32 0.12 10.61
C ARG A 318 14.30 1.00 9.36
N ASP A 319 13.14 1.12 8.71
CA ASP A 319 12.97 1.88 7.46
C ASP A 319 13.17 3.39 7.70
N ALA A 320 12.73 3.90 8.85
CA ALA A 320 13.04 5.26 9.31
C ALA A 320 14.51 5.46 9.69
N LYS A 321 15.30 4.37 9.81
CA LYS A 321 16.71 4.38 10.28
C LYS A 321 16.87 4.99 11.67
N LEU A 322 15.89 4.77 12.54
CA LEU A 322 15.85 5.28 13.91
C LEU A 322 15.89 4.12 14.92
N SER A 323 16.39 4.41 16.11
CA SER A 323 16.26 3.57 17.29
C SER A 323 15.04 3.99 18.13
N THR A 324 14.53 3.11 18.99
CA THR A 324 13.40 3.46 19.85
C THR A 324 13.71 4.60 20.83
N SER A 325 15.00 4.85 21.14
CA SER A 325 15.43 6.00 21.95
C SER A 325 15.29 7.35 21.23
N ASP A 326 15.25 7.36 19.89
CA ASP A 326 15.11 8.58 19.08
C ASP A 326 13.65 9.06 18.99
N ILE A 327 12.70 8.21 19.39
CA ILE A 327 11.28 8.57 19.43
C ILE A 327 11.00 9.38 20.70
N ASP A 328 10.46 10.57 20.55
CA ASP A 328 10.11 11.44 21.69
C ASP A 328 8.81 11.01 22.35
N GLU A 329 7.78 10.71 21.56
CA GLU A 329 6.47 10.28 22.07
C GLU A 329 5.85 9.19 21.20
N VAL A 330 4.99 8.36 21.81
CA VAL A 330 4.17 7.35 21.15
C VAL A 330 2.71 7.69 21.34
N ILE A 331 1.98 7.81 20.22
CA ILE A 331 0.55 8.15 20.19
C ILE A 331 -0.24 6.89 19.87
N LEU A 332 -1.25 6.61 20.70
CA LEU A 332 -2.19 5.52 20.47
C LEU A 332 -3.44 6.02 19.75
N VAL A 333 -3.80 5.36 18.68
CA VAL A 333 -4.97 5.64 17.83
C VAL A 333 -5.76 4.35 17.65
N GLY A 334 -7.05 4.48 17.35
CA GLY A 334 -7.96 3.34 17.19
C GLY A 334 -8.43 2.74 18.52
N GLY A 335 -9.68 2.28 18.54
CA GLY A 335 -10.32 1.78 19.76
C GLY A 335 -9.64 0.56 20.37
N SER A 336 -9.01 -0.30 19.56
CA SER A 336 -8.34 -1.53 20.03
C SER A 336 -6.99 -1.25 20.71
N SER A 337 -6.40 -0.07 20.52
CA SER A 337 -5.21 0.36 21.27
C SER A 337 -5.47 0.56 22.77
N ARG A 338 -6.74 0.55 23.18
CA ARG A 338 -7.14 0.60 24.59
C ARG A 338 -6.93 -0.72 25.34
N ILE A 339 -6.69 -1.83 24.63
CA ILE A 339 -6.44 -3.16 25.26
C ILE A 339 -5.16 -3.07 26.09
N PRO A 340 -5.20 -3.41 27.40
CA PRO A 340 -4.06 -3.23 28.30
C PRO A 340 -2.78 -3.94 27.83
N ALA A 341 -2.89 -5.17 27.35
CA ALA A 341 -1.74 -5.92 26.83
C ALA A 341 -1.12 -5.29 25.57
N VAL A 342 -1.92 -4.61 24.73
CA VAL A 342 -1.41 -3.82 23.60
C VAL A 342 -0.62 -2.61 24.10
N GLN A 343 -1.15 -1.89 25.08
CA GLN A 343 -0.45 -0.74 25.69
C GLN A 343 0.87 -1.16 26.34
N GLU A 344 0.86 -2.31 27.01
CA GLU A 344 2.07 -2.87 27.61
C GLU A 344 3.10 -3.29 26.55
N LEU A 345 2.67 -3.90 25.46
CA LEU A 345 3.54 -4.23 24.31
C LEU A 345 4.23 -2.96 23.79
N VAL A 346 3.46 -1.90 23.52
CA VAL A 346 3.96 -0.62 23.00
C VAL A 346 4.95 0.01 23.98
N LYS A 347 4.59 0.08 25.27
CA LYS A 347 5.46 0.60 26.32
C LYS A 347 6.78 -0.17 26.41
N ASN A 348 6.73 -1.50 26.37
CA ASN A 348 7.91 -2.34 26.47
C ASN A 348 8.80 -2.21 25.23
N TYR A 349 8.21 -2.09 24.05
CA TYR A 349 8.97 -1.96 22.80
C TYR A 349 9.65 -0.59 22.67
N PHE A 350 8.91 0.49 22.86
CA PHE A 350 9.45 1.85 22.76
C PHE A 350 10.17 2.35 24.02
N GLY A 351 10.04 1.64 25.15
CA GLY A 351 10.62 2.05 26.43
C GLY A 351 9.99 3.30 27.03
N LYS A 352 8.79 3.69 26.58
CA LYS A 352 8.08 4.92 26.95
C LYS A 352 6.59 4.65 27.17
N GLU A 353 5.99 5.37 28.14
CA GLU A 353 4.52 5.37 28.28
C GLU A 353 3.89 6.04 27.05
N PRO A 354 2.89 5.41 26.43
CA PRO A 354 2.13 6.07 25.38
C PRO A 354 1.46 7.35 25.85
N SER A 355 1.42 8.36 24.99
CA SER A 355 0.75 9.64 25.27
C SER A 355 -0.75 9.44 25.45
N LYS A 356 -1.31 10.07 26.51
CA LYS A 356 -2.75 10.09 26.80
C LYS A 356 -3.43 11.40 26.37
N GLY A 357 -2.73 12.21 25.57
CA GLY A 357 -3.17 13.57 25.22
C GLY A 357 -4.28 13.66 24.17
N VAL A 358 -4.66 12.53 23.53
CA VAL A 358 -5.69 12.50 22.50
C VAL A 358 -6.72 11.40 22.75
N ASN A 359 -7.94 11.59 22.24
CA ASN A 359 -8.94 10.53 22.21
C ASN A 359 -8.70 9.66 20.97
N PRO A 360 -8.34 8.36 21.15
CA PRO A 360 -8.04 7.47 20.02
C PRO A 360 -9.17 7.27 19.02
N ASP A 361 -10.42 7.53 19.39
CA ASP A 361 -11.60 7.34 18.56
C ASP A 361 -11.96 8.60 17.74
N GLU A 362 -11.32 9.75 18.01
CA GLU A 362 -11.70 11.04 17.45
C GLU A 362 -10.54 11.76 16.76
N VAL A 363 -9.30 11.47 17.16
CA VAL A 363 -8.11 12.21 16.76
C VAL A 363 -7.89 12.20 15.24
N VAL A 364 -8.27 11.13 14.57
CA VAL A 364 -8.16 10.99 13.11
C VAL A 364 -9.11 11.96 12.39
N ALA A 365 -10.37 12.03 12.80
CA ALA A 365 -11.34 12.98 12.24
C ALA A 365 -10.96 14.44 12.49
N LEU A 366 -10.43 14.73 13.70
CA LEU A 366 -9.89 16.05 14.04
C LEU A 366 -8.75 16.44 13.09
N GLY A 367 -7.79 15.55 12.86
CA GLY A 367 -6.69 15.78 11.92
C GLY A 367 -7.16 15.95 10.47
N ALA A 368 -8.14 15.16 10.04
CA ALA A 368 -8.75 15.34 8.73
C ALA A 368 -9.43 16.72 8.58
N SER A 369 -10.06 17.22 9.63
CA SER A 369 -10.68 18.56 9.60
C SER A 369 -9.63 19.69 9.57
N ILE A 370 -8.51 19.53 10.28
CA ILE A 370 -7.35 20.44 10.18
C ILE A 370 -6.80 20.45 8.76
N GLN A 371 -6.65 19.27 8.12
CA GLN A 371 -6.22 19.20 6.73
C GLN A 371 -7.21 19.90 5.78
N GLY A 372 -8.52 19.81 6.05
CA GLY A 372 -9.54 20.58 5.34
C GLY A 372 -9.35 22.09 5.52
N ALA A 373 -9.04 22.54 6.72
CA ALA A 373 -8.76 23.95 7.03
C ALA A 373 -7.49 24.46 6.32
N ILE A 374 -6.42 23.64 6.27
CA ILE A 374 -5.19 23.94 5.50
C ILE A 374 -5.52 24.14 4.02
N LEU A 375 -6.28 23.23 3.41
CA LEU A 375 -6.71 23.32 2.01
C LEU A 375 -7.57 24.56 1.75
N ASN A 376 -8.40 24.93 2.71
CA ASN A 376 -9.26 26.13 2.65
C ASN A 376 -8.50 27.42 3.02
N LYS A 377 -7.23 27.33 3.41
CA LYS A 377 -6.37 28.44 3.85
C LYS A 377 -6.97 29.21 5.03
N GLU A 378 -7.53 28.49 6.00
CA GLU A 378 -8.07 29.09 7.21
C GLU A 378 -6.95 29.64 8.11
N GLU A 379 -7.24 30.70 8.87
CA GLU A 379 -6.28 31.32 9.78
C GLU A 379 -5.83 30.32 10.86
N GLY A 380 -4.56 30.40 11.25
CA GLY A 380 -3.97 29.56 12.30
C GLY A 380 -3.34 28.24 11.83
N VAL A 381 -3.68 27.75 10.61
CA VAL A 381 -3.16 26.48 10.08
C VAL A 381 -2.63 26.58 8.65
N ASN A 382 -2.66 27.75 8.02
CA ASN A 382 -2.25 27.97 6.63
C ASN A 382 -0.75 27.76 6.36
N ASP A 383 0.10 27.82 7.38
CA ASP A 383 1.55 27.63 7.27
C ASP A 383 2.00 26.18 7.54
N ILE A 384 1.05 25.27 7.74
CA ILE A 384 1.34 23.85 8.01
C ILE A 384 1.48 23.11 6.69
N VAL A 385 2.56 22.35 6.56
CA VAL A 385 2.86 21.47 5.42
C VAL A 385 2.86 20.02 5.88
N LEU A 386 2.12 19.17 5.16
CA LEU A 386 2.02 17.74 5.40
C LEU A 386 2.69 16.99 4.27
N LEU A 387 3.72 16.21 4.58
CA LEU A 387 4.45 15.36 3.66
C LEU A 387 4.24 13.90 4.05
N ASP A 388 3.56 13.15 3.18
CA ASP A 388 3.29 11.73 3.35
C ASP A 388 4.20 10.88 2.46
N VAL A 389 4.15 9.55 2.58
CA VAL A 389 5.01 8.64 1.82
C VAL A 389 4.21 7.54 1.12
N THR A 390 4.78 7.00 0.02
CA THR A 390 4.27 5.77 -0.59
C THR A 390 4.71 4.55 0.23
N PRO A 391 3.80 3.60 0.56
CA PRO A 391 4.15 2.48 1.44
C PRO A 391 5.00 1.40 0.76
N LEU A 392 5.03 1.35 -0.59
CA LEU A 392 5.64 0.28 -1.36
C LEU A 392 6.42 0.82 -2.56
N THR A 393 7.46 0.06 -2.96
CA THR A 393 8.24 0.30 -4.17
C THR A 393 7.38 0.07 -5.43
N LEU A 394 7.52 0.98 -6.39
CA LEU A 394 6.86 0.97 -7.68
C LEU A 394 7.89 0.87 -8.80
N GLY A 395 7.59 0.11 -9.84
CA GLY A 395 8.48 -0.08 -10.97
C GLY A 395 7.80 -0.72 -12.18
N ILE A 396 8.60 -1.08 -13.16
CA ILE A 396 8.14 -1.79 -14.37
C ILE A 396 8.94 -3.08 -14.59
N GLU A 397 8.31 -4.01 -15.28
CA GLU A 397 9.02 -5.17 -15.81
C GLU A 397 9.94 -4.76 -16.95
N THR A 398 11.19 -5.21 -16.90
CA THR A 398 12.19 -5.01 -17.93
C THR A 398 12.70 -6.34 -18.48
N MET A 399 13.61 -6.29 -19.45
CA MET A 399 14.16 -7.47 -20.12
C MET A 399 14.70 -8.49 -19.12
N GLY A 400 14.32 -9.77 -19.28
CA GLY A 400 14.67 -10.86 -18.38
C GLY A 400 13.71 -11.05 -17.20
N GLY A 401 12.54 -10.38 -17.20
CA GLY A 401 11.55 -10.50 -16.12
C GLY A 401 11.99 -9.83 -14.81
N VAL A 402 12.87 -8.84 -14.89
CA VAL A 402 13.36 -8.09 -13.72
C VAL A 402 12.44 -6.89 -13.45
N MET A 403 12.18 -6.62 -12.18
CA MET A 403 11.55 -5.37 -11.78
C MET A 403 12.60 -4.25 -11.69
N THR A 404 12.48 -3.26 -12.56
CA THR A 404 13.25 -2.01 -12.45
C THR A 404 12.46 -1.03 -11.60
N LYS A 405 13.04 -0.63 -10.47
CA LYS A 405 12.43 0.30 -9.51
C LYS A 405 12.49 1.72 -10.05
N LEU A 406 11.38 2.44 -10.01
CA LEU A 406 11.31 3.86 -10.32
C LEU A 406 11.10 4.70 -9.05
N ILE A 407 10.14 4.32 -8.21
CA ILE A 407 9.87 4.99 -6.94
C ILE A 407 10.02 3.97 -5.81
N GLU A 408 10.91 4.22 -4.87
CA GLU A 408 11.15 3.32 -3.74
C GLU A 408 10.10 3.51 -2.63
N ALA A 409 9.88 2.45 -1.83
CA ALA A 409 9.05 2.53 -0.63
C ALA A 409 9.50 3.66 0.30
N ASN A 410 8.56 4.27 1.00
CA ASN A 410 8.77 5.42 1.88
C ASN A 410 9.31 6.68 1.17
N THR A 411 9.09 6.80 -0.16
CA THR A 411 9.35 8.06 -0.88
C THR A 411 8.24 9.05 -0.56
N THR A 412 8.62 10.28 -0.21
CA THR A 412 7.71 11.39 0.07
C THR A 412 6.82 11.69 -1.14
N ILE A 413 5.52 11.88 -0.92
CA ILE A 413 4.53 12.21 -1.95
C ILE A 413 3.98 13.64 -1.75
N PRO A 414 3.60 14.35 -2.83
CA PRO A 414 3.58 13.92 -4.23
C PRO A 414 4.98 13.69 -4.81
N ALA A 415 5.11 12.69 -5.69
CA ALA A 415 6.39 12.35 -6.30
C ALA A 415 6.24 12.06 -7.79
N LYS A 416 7.18 12.56 -8.58
CA LYS A 416 7.25 12.30 -10.00
C LYS A 416 8.63 11.83 -10.39
N LYS A 417 8.72 10.69 -11.09
CA LYS A 417 9.99 10.15 -11.58
C LYS A 417 9.83 9.62 -13.00
N SER A 418 10.80 9.95 -13.84
CA SER A 418 10.83 9.51 -15.23
C SER A 418 12.15 8.81 -15.51
N GLU A 419 12.09 7.69 -16.23
CA GLU A 419 13.27 6.97 -16.72
C GLU A 419 13.09 6.63 -18.19
N THR A 420 14.22 6.58 -18.93
CA THR A 420 14.21 6.26 -20.36
C THR A 420 14.61 4.82 -20.58
N PHE A 421 13.72 4.07 -21.20
CA PHE A 421 13.89 2.68 -21.62
C PHE A 421 14.00 2.58 -23.14
N SER A 422 14.23 1.37 -23.64
CA SER A 422 14.33 1.11 -25.07
C SER A 422 13.67 -0.20 -25.46
N THR A 423 13.62 -0.47 -26.79
CA THR A 423 13.11 -1.72 -27.34
C THR A 423 14.08 -2.88 -27.12
N ALA A 424 13.53 -4.08 -26.90
CA ALA A 424 14.30 -5.31 -26.64
C ALA A 424 14.66 -6.06 -27.94
N VAL A 425 13.92 -5.85 -29.05
CA VAL A 425 14.15 -6.51 -30.33
C VAL A 425 14.17 -5.50 -31.48
N ASP A 426 14.82 -5.88 -32.60
CA ASP A 426 14.91 -5.05 -33.79
C ASP A 426 13.53 -4.84 -34.43
N ASN A 427 13.29 -3.64 -34.96
CA ASN A 427 12.06 -3.24 -35.64
C ASN A 427 10.78 -3.38 -34.76
N GLN A 428 10.92 -3.33 -33.46
CA GLN A 428 9.79 -3.35 -32.53
C GLN A 428 8.99 -2.04 -32.65
N THR A 429 7.72 -2.14 -33.00
CA THR A 429 6.81 -1.01 -33.21
C THR A 429 5.88 -0.71 -32.04
N ALA A 430 5.90 -1.56 -31.01
CA ALA A 430 5.13 -1.40 -29.79
C ALA A 430 5.92 -1.92 -28.59
N VAL A 431 5.69 -1.34 -27.42
CA VAL A 431 6.19 -1.84 -26.13
C VAL A 431 5.03 -1.97 -25.15
N THR A 432 5.07 -3.04 -24.37
CA THR A 432 4.15 -3.24 -23.26
C THR A 432 4.79 -2.70 -21.98
N ILE A 433 4.12 -1.79 -21.32
CA ILE A 433 4.50 -1.29 -20.00
C ILE A 433 3.72 -2.08 -18.97
N HIS A 434 4.43 -2.94 -18.23
CA HIS A 434 3.87 -3.73 -17.14
C HIS A 434 4.27 -3.10 -15.82
N VAL A 435 3.29 -2.49 -15.13
CA VAL A 435 3.50 -1.74 -13.89
C VAL A 435 3.41 -2.69 -12.71
N LEU A 436 4.40 -2.62 -11.84
CA LEU A 436 4.61 -3.53 -10.72
C LEU A 436 4.70 -2.79 -9.40
N GLN A 437 4.24 -3.44 -8.33
CA GLN A 437 4.37 -2.97 -6.96
C GLN A 437 4.92 -4.09 -6.07
N GLY A 438 5.93 -3.81 -5.24
CA GLY A 438 6.54 -4.76 -4.31
C GLY A 438 8.04 -4.59 -4.18
N GLU A 439 8.67 -5.46 -3.37
CA GLU A 439 10.08 -5.33 -2.98
C GLU A 439 10.99 -6.39 -3.63
N ARG A 440 10.42 -7.31 -4.40
CA ARG A 440 11.19 -8.42 -4.99
C ARG A 440 11.88 -7.99 -6.29
N PRO A 441 13.10 -8.51 -6.57
CA PRO A 441 13.84 -8.16 -7.80
C PRO A 441 13.19 -8.69 -9.08
N MET A 442 12.44 -9.81 -9.02
CA MET A 442 11.83 -10.43 -10.20
C MET A 442 10.38 -9.98 -10.38
N ALA A 443 9.99 -9.63 -11.60
CA ALA A 443 8.65 -9.15 -11.93
C ALA A 443 7.54 -10.11 -11.48
N SER A 444 7.72 -11.43 -11.71
CA SER A 444 6.74 -12.47 -11.35
C SER A 444 6.50 -12.63 -9.84
N GLN A 445 7.35 -12.03 -9.01
CA GLN A 445 7.26 -12.09 -7.56
C GLN A 445 6.65 -10.83 -6.95
N ASN A 446 6.35 -9.84 -7.81
CA ASN A 446 5.68 -8.60 -7.43
C ASN A 446 4.26 -8.58 -7.99
N LYS A 447 3.43 -7.71 -7.47
CA LYS A 447 2.07 -7.56 -7.97
C LYS A 447 2.02 -6.70 -9.22
N SER A 448 1.34 -7.22 -10.24
CA SER A 448 0.90 -6.42 -11.38
C SER A 448 -0.21 -5.47 -10.94
N ILE A 449 0.01 -4.18 -11.08
CA ILE A 449 -0.98 -3.15 -10.79
C ILE A 449 -1.55 -2.50 -12.05
N GLY A 450 -0.97 -2.79 -13.23
CA GLY A 450 -1.49 -2.34 -14.50
C GLY A 450 -0.60 -2.73 -15.67
N GLN A 451 -1.20 -2.77 -16.85
CA GLN A 451 -0.48 -3.06 -18.08
C GLN A 451 -1.10 -2.28 -19.24
N PHE A 452 -0.26 -1.67 -20.07
CA PHE A 452 -0.71 -0.97 -21.27
C PHE A 452 0.36 -1.00 -22.36
N ASN A 453 -0.08 -0.77 -23.62
CA ASN A 453 0.81 -0.77 -24.78
C ASN A 453 1.05 0.66 -25.28
N LEU A 454 2.29 0.98 -25.59
CA LEU A 454 2.66 2.13 -26.39
C LEU A 454 2.96 1.66 -27.80
N ASP A 455 2.07 2.01 -28.75
CA ASP A 455 2.14 1.63 -30.14
C ASP A 455 2.71 2.75 -31.04
N GLY A 456 3.18 2.35 -32.24
CA GLY A 456 3.61 3.28 -33.27
C GLY A 456 4.98 3.89 -33.05
N ILE A 457 5.84 3.14 -32.40
CA ILE A 457 7.28 3.39 -32.35
C ILE A 457 7.85 3.18 -33.74
N ALA A 458 8.70 4.10 -34.21
CA ALA A 458 9.37 3.96 -35.50
C ALA A 458 10.28 2.71 -35.50
N PRO A 459 10.19 1.85 -36.55
CA PRO A 459 11.08 0.70 -36.65
C PRO A 459 12.54 1.12 -36.63
N ALA A 460 13.31 0.56 -35.72
CA ALA A 460 14.75 0.82 -35.53
C ALA A 460 15.42 -0.41 -34.93
N GLN A 461 16.74 -0.41 -34.86
CA GLN A 461 17.48 -1.43 -34.13
C GLN A 461 17.13 -1.35 -32.65
N ARG A 462 17.15 -2.51 -31.95
CA ARG A 462 16.96 -2.57 -30.51
C ARG A 462 17.93 -1.62 -29.78
N GLY A 463 17.47 -0.99 -28.72
CA GLY A 463 18.26 -0.05 -27.95
C GLY A 463 18.30 1.38 -28.53
N VAL A 464 17.78 1.62 -29.76
CA VAL A 464 17.75 2.95 -30.40
C VAL A 464 16.53 3.78 -30.00
N PRO A 465 15.30 3.24 -30.03
CA PRO A 465 14.14 4.00 -29.58
C PRO A 465 14.26 4.42 -28.11
N GLN A 466 13.86 5.65 -27.81
CA GLN A 466 13.87 6.20 -26.45
C GLN A 466 12.46 6.35 -25.95
N ILE A 467 12.07 5.49 -25.00
CA ILE A 467 10.75 5.45 -24.41
C ILE A 467 10.86 5.95 -22.97
N GLU A 468 10.35 7.15 -22.74
CA GLU A 468 10.28 7.74 -21.41
C GLU A 468 9.07 7.21 -20.66
N VAL A 469 9.29 6.52 -19.55
CA VAL A 469 8.23 6.07 -18.67
C VAL A 469 8.23 6.97 -17.45
N THR A 470 7.08 7.58 -17.17
CA THR A 470 6.89 8.51 -16.06
C THR A 470 5.90 7.93 -15.07
N PHE A 471 6.29 7.88 -13.81
CA PHE A 471 5.45 7.61 -12.65
C PHE A 471 5.15 8.92 -11.97
N ASP A 472 3.87 9.20 -11.73
CA ASP A 472 3.38 10.43 -11.12
C ASP A 472 2.39 10.07 -10.01
N ILE A 473 2.82 10.18 -8.75
CA ILE A 473 1.99 9.93 -7.57
C ILE A 473 1.50 11.27 -7.06
N ASP A 474 0.19 11.42 -7.00
CA ASP A 474 -0.41 12.64 -6.46
C ASP A 474 -0.36 12.69 -4.92
N ALA A 475 -0.78 13.81 -4.36
CA ALA A 475 -0.82 14.00 -2.91
C ALA A 475 -1.82 13.06 -2.19
N ASN A 476 -2.69 12.35 -2.90
CA ASN A 476 -3.60 11.33 -2.35
C ASN A 476 -2.97 9.93 -2.38
N GLY A 477 -1.76 9.78 -2.91
CA GLY A 477 -1.10 8.51 -3.13
C GLY A 477 -1.59 7.76 -4.38
N ILE A 478 -2.31 8.42 -5.28
CA ILE A 478 -2.85 7.81 -6.50
C ILE A 478 -1.81 7.89 -7.61
N LEU A 479 -1.48 6.75 -8.21
CA LEU A 479 -0.47 6.61 -9.23
C LEU A 479 -1.03 6.77 -10.65
N ASN A 480 -0.37 7.62 -11.45
CA ASN A 480 -0.52 7.68 -12.89
C ASN A 480 0.79 7.27 -13.56
N VAL A 481 0.72 6.40 -14.55
CA VAL A 481 1.89 5.98 -15.33
C VAL A 481 1.68 6.35 -16.79
N SER A 482 2.67 7.04 -17.38
CA SER A 482 2.69 7.34 -18.80
C SER A 482 3.96 6.81 -19.46
N ALA A 483 3.85 6.46 -20.74
CA ALA A 483 4.98 6.10 -21.58
C ALA A 483 4.94 6.95 -22.85
N LYS A 484 6.09 7.54 -23.23
CA LYS A 484 6.22 8.43 -24.38
C LYS A 484 7.41 8.04 -25.23
N ASP A 485 7.20 7.83 -26.51
CA ASP A 485 8.30 7.74 -27.48
C ASP A 485 8.82 9.14 -27.81
N LYS A 486 10.07 9.42 -27.44
CA LYS A 486 10.71 10.74 -27.65
C LYS A 486 10.89 11.10 -29.13
N ALA A 487 10.99 10.10 -30.01
CA ALA A 487 11.20 10.33 -31.44
C ALA A 487 9.89 10.70 -32.18
N THR A 488 8.80 9.99 -31.91
CA THR A 488 7.51 10.21 -32.57
C THR A 488 6.60 11.16 -31.79
N GLY A 489 6.88 11.39 -30.52
CA GLY A 489 6.03 12.16 -29.61
C GLY A 489 4.75 11.43 -29.20
N LYS A 490 4.56 10.18 -29.61
CA LYS A 490 3.42 9.37 -29.19
C LYS A 490 3.50 9.05 -27.73
N GLU A 491 2.36 9.17 -27.07
CA GLU A 491 2.23 8.97 -25.62
C GLU A 491 0.99 8.14 -25.31
N GLN A 492 1.10 7.27 -24.34
CA GLN A 492 0.01 6.50 -23.75
C GLN A 492 0.15 6.55 -22.23
N ALA A 493 -0.97 6.67 -21.56
CA ALA A 493 -1.00 6.70 -20.10
C ALA A 493 -2.08 5.77 -19.56
N ILE A 494 -1.83 5.26 -18.35
CA ILE A 494 -2.82 4.54 -17.56
C ILE A 494 -2.88 5.19 -16.18
N ARG A 495 -4.10 5.46 -15.72
CA ARG A 495 -4.36 5.65 -14.31
C ARG A 495 -4.55 4.27 -13.69
N ILE A 496 -3.86 4.00 -12.60
CA ILE A 496 -4.04 2.73 -11.91
C ILE A 496 -5.42 2.75 -11.26
N GLU A 497 -6.32 1.92 -11.76
CA GLU A 497 -7.70 1.81 -11.30
C GLU A 497 -7.87 0.68 -10.28
N ALA A 498 -9.01 0.70 -9.56
CA ALA A 498 -9.32 -0.14 -8.39
C ALA A 498 -9.23 -1.68 -8.57
N SER A 499 -8.94 -2.16 -9.78
CA SER A 499 -8.88 -3.60 -10.09
C SER A 499 -7.57 -4.30 -9.73
N SER A 500 -6.59 -3.59 -9.18
CA SER A 500 -5.22 -4.11 -9.08
C SER A 500 -4.54 -3.90 -7.72
N GLY A 501 -5.30 -3.62 -6.66
CA GLY A 501 -4.73 -3.41 -5.34
C GLY A 501 -4.07 -4.65 -4.73
N LEU A 502 -2.96 -4.50 -4.02
CA LEU A 502 -2.36 -5.57 -3.22
C LEU A 502 -3.14 -5.82 -1.95
N SER A 503 -3.38 -7.09 -1.63
CA SER A 503 -3.72 -7.46 -0.26
C SER A 503 -2.49 -7.26 0.63
N GLU A 504 -2.72 -6.98 1.87
CA GLU A 504 -1.66 -6.80 2.84
C GLU A 504 -0.89 -8.08 3.15
N GLU A 505 -1.57 -9.23 3.14
CA GLU A 505 -0.90 -10.53 3.24
C GLU A 505 0.11 -10.71 2.11
N GLU A 506 -0.22 -10.24 0.90
CA GLU A 506 0.71 -10.22 -0.21
C GLU A 506 1.87 -9.26 0.05
N ILE A 507 1.61 -8.08 0.59
CA ILE A 507 2.65 -7.10 0.95
C ILE A 507 3.57 -7.67 2.04
N LYS A 508 3.01 -8.18 3.14
CA LYS A 508 3.78 -8.84 4.21
C LYS A 508 4.57 -10.03 3.70
N ARG A 509 3.90 -10.89 2.94
CA ARG A 509 4.56 -12.04 2.31
C ARG A 509 5.68 -11.57 1.40
N MET A 510 5.43 -10.60 0.53
CA MET A 510 6.43 -10.05 -0.38
C MET A 510 7.63 -9.46 0.36
N LYS A 511 7.41 -8.68 1.43
CA LYS A 511 8.50 -8.13 2.25
C LYS A 511 9.28 -9.23 2.98
N ALA A 512 8.57 -10.15 3.65
CA ALA A 512 9.19 -11.26 4.36
C ALA A 512 9.92 -12.22 3.41
N GLU A 513 9.33 -12.54 2.26
CA GLU A 513 9.94 -13.34 1.22
C GLU A 513 11.14 -12.62 0.60
N ALA A 514 11.09 -11.30 0.42
CA ALA A 514 12.21 -10.51 -0.06
C ALA A 514 13.39 -10.57 0.92
N GLU A 515 13.14 -10.48 2.22
CA GLU A 515 14.17 -10.58 3.25
C GLU A 515 14.76 -11.99 3.37
N GLN A 516 13.91 -13.02 3.38
CA GLN A 516 14.33 -14.43 3.49
C GLN A 516 15.06 -14.94 2.24
N ASN A 517 14.69 -14.42 1.09
CA ASN A 517 15.23 -14.86 -0.19
C ASN A 517 16.20 -13.83 -0.82
N ALA A 518 16.57 -12.76 -0.10
CA ALA A 518 17.42 -11.68 -0.63
C ALA A 518 18.73 -12.19 -1.27
N GLU A 519 19.33 -13.24 -0.71
CA GLU A 519 20.52 -13.85 -1.28
C GLU A 519 20.23 -14.65 -2.56
N ASN A 520 19.10 -15.36 -2.61
CA ASN A 520 18.67 -16.11 -3.80
C ASN A 520 18.25 -15.15 -4.91
N ASP A 521 17.54 -14.10 -4.57
CA ASP A 521 17.10 -13.05 -5.50
C ASP A 521 18.29 -12.31 -6.09
N LYS A 522 19.32 -12.02 -5.27
CA LYS A 522 20.56 -11.42 -5.74
C LYS A 522 21.25 -12.32 -6.77
N LYS A 523 21.36 -13.61 -6.51
CA LYS A 523 21.94 -14.58 -7.45
C LYS A 523 21.13 -14.68 -8.75
N GLU A 524 19.80 -14.70 -8.65
CA GLU A 524 18.93 -14.76 -9.84
C GLU A 524 19.03 -13.47 -10.67
N ARG A 525 19.07 -12.31 -10.02
CA ARG A 525 19.30 -11.05 -10.71
C ARG A 525 20.66 -11.02 -11.39
N GLU A 526 21.74 -11.38 -10.69
CA GLU A 526 23.09 -11.47 -11.26
C GLU A 526 23.11 -12.43 -12.48
N ARG A 527 22.36 -13.54 -12.40
CA ARG A 527 22.19 -14.47 -13.52
C ARG A 527 21.54 -13.79 -14.73
N VAL A 528 20.43 -13.09 -14.52
CA VAL A 528 19.70 -12.38 -15.59
C VAL A 528 20.56 -11.27 -16.18
N ASP A 529 21.22 -10.48 -15.36
CA ASP A 529 22.12 -9.40 -15.82
C ASP A 529 23.26 -9.96 -16.70
N LYS A 530 23.86 -11.08 -16.31
CA LYS A 530 24.88 -11.77 -17.10
C LYS A 530 24.36 -12.33 -18.43
N MET A 531 23.17 -12.90 -18.44
CA MET A 531 22.51 -13.35 -19.68
C MET A 531 22.26 -12.17 -20.63
N ASN A 532 21.77 -11.06 -20.10
CA ASN A 532 21.52 -9.84 -20.87
C ASN A 532 22.83 -9.23 -21.42
N GLN A 533 23.90 -9.25 -20.63
CA GLN A 533 25.24 -8.80 -21.04
C GLN A 533 25.76 -9.66 -22.20
N ALA A 534 25.64 -10.98 -22.07
CA ALA A 534 26.05 -11.90 -23.13
C ALA A 534 25.27 -11.68 -24.42
N ASP A 535 23.93 -11.51 -24.33
CA ASP A 535 23.09 -11.25 -25.48
C ASP A 535 23.43 -9.92 -26.20
N SER A 536 23.67 -8.85 -25.43
CA SER A 536 24.12 -7.57 -25.97
C SER A 536 25.47 -7.69 -26.68
N MET A 537 26.40 -8.47 -26.12
CA MET A 537 27.73 -8.66 -26.68
C MET A 537 27.71 -9.55 -27.93
N ILE A 538 26.88 -10.58 -27.95
CA ILE A 538 26.62 -11.39 -29.15
C ILE A 538 26.13 -10.50 -30.28
N PHE A 539 25.09 -9.69 -30.04
CA PHE A 539 24.53 -8.81 -31.04
C PHE A 539 25.51 -7.77 -31.57
N SER A 540 26.25 -7.10 -30.68
CA SER A 540 27.25 -6.10 -31.09
C SER A 540 28.39 -6.71 -31.89
N THR A 541 28.84 -7.92 -31.54
CA THR A 541 29.89 -8.64 -32.26
C THR A 541 29.44 -9.13 -33.63
N GLU A 542 28.18 -9.63 -33.74
CA GLU A 542 27.60 -10.00 -35.04
C GLU A 542 27.49 -8.79 -35.99
N ASN A 543 27.05 -7.64 -35.48
CA ASN A 543 27.00 -6.41 -36.28
C ASN A 543 28.40 -5.95 -36.69
N PHE A 544 29.37 -6.01 -35.79
CA PHE A 544 30.77 -5.68 -36.10
C PHE A 544 31.33 -6.57 -37.22
N LEU A 545 31.10 -7.89 -37.15
CA LEU A 545 31.51 -8.84 -38.19
C LEU A 545 30.83 -8.60 -39.54
N LYS A 546 29.55 -8.21 -39.51
CA LYS A 546 28.78 -7.89 -40.71
C LYS A 546 29.29 -6.63 -41.44
N GLU A 547 29.65 -5.59 -40.65
CA GLU A 547 30.09 -4.30 -41.21
C GLU A 547 31.56 -4.28 -41.58
N ASN A 548 32.40 -4.99 -40.84
CA ASN A 548 33.86 -4.91 -40.95
C ASN A 548 34.52 -6.25 -41.33
N GLY A 549 33.75 -7.37 -41.45
CA GLY A 549 34.30 -8.70 -41.65
C GLY A 549 35.22 -8.86 -42.88
N ASP A 550 34.98 -8.07 -43.97
CA ASP A 550 35.77 -8.09 -45.20
C ASP A 550 37.05 -7.22 -45.08
N LYS A 551 37.16 -6.38 -44.04
CA LYS A 551 38.29 -5.53 -43.77
C LYS A 551 39.23 -6.10 -42.69
N LEU A 552 38.85 -7.20 -42.05
CA LEU A 552 39.63 -7.84 -41.02
C LEU A 552 40.79 -8.66 -41.63
N PRO A 553 41.96 -8.74 -40.93
CA PRO A 553 42.99 -9.67 -41.28
C PRO A 553 42.50 -11.12 -41.31
N ALA A 554 43.04 -11.94 -42.24
CA ALA A 554 42.57 -13.30 -42.54
C ALA A 554 42.56 -14.25 -41.31
N ASP A 555 43.38 -13.99 -40.34
CA ASP A 555 43.54 -14.76 -39.08
C ASP A 555 42.60 -14.27 -37.95
N GLN A 556 42.15 -13.02 -37.99
CA GLN A 556 41.35 -12.41 -36.92
C GLN A 556 39.85 -12.75 -37.02
N LYS A 557 39.28 -12.75 -38.22
CA LYS A 557 37.87 -13.09 -38.41
C LYS A 557 37.51 -14.47 -37.84
N PRO A 558 38.27 -15.55 -38.13
CA PRO A 558 37.97 -16.86 -37.52
C PRO A 558 38.12 -16.89 -36.00
N ALA A 559 39.03 -16.10 -35.44
CA ALA A 559 39.24 -15.99 -33.99
C ALA A 559 38.03 -15.36 -33.30
N ILE A 560 37.48 -14.25 -33.87
CA ILE A 560 36.29 -13.57 -33.35
C ILE A 560 35.07 -14.50 -33.50
N GLU A 561 34.89 -15.15 -34.65
CA GLU A 561 33.78 -16.07 -34.88
C GLU A 561 33.81 -17.26 -33.91
N ALA A 562 34.98 -17.81 -33.61
CA ALA A 562 35.14 -18.90 -32.64
C ALA A 562 34.81 -18.44 -31.20
N ALA A 563 35.28 -17.28 -30.78
CA ALA A 563 34.98 -16.71 -29.47
C ALA A 563 33.50 -16.34 -29.34
N LEU A 564 32.90 -15.79 -30.40
CA LEU A 564 31.47 -15.51 -30.46
C LEU A 564 30.63 -16.78 -30.36
N GLN A 565 31.03 -17.86 -31.05
CA GLN A 565 30.34 -19.15 -30.97
C GLN A 565 30.41 -19.74 -29.55
N GLN A 566 31.56 -19.65 -28.88
CA GLN A 566 31.67 -20.07 -27.48
C GLN A 566 30.70 -19.28 -26.57
N LEU A 567 30.57 -17.97 -26.76
CA LEU A 567 29.64 -17.14 -26.00
C LEU A 567 28.18 -17.53 -26.28
N LYS A 568 27.81 -17.78 -27.53
CA LYS A 568 26.48 -18.28 -27.93
C LYS A 568 26.16 -19.62 -27.29
N ASP A 569 27.10 -20.56 -27.28
CA ASP A 569 26.89 -21.89 -26.73
C ASP A 569 26.74 -21.80 -25.19
N ALA A 570 27.55 -21.01 -24.52
CA ALA A 570 27.42 -20.75 -23.08
C ALA A 570 26.08 -20.05 -22.72
N HIS A 571 25.68 -19.06 -23.53
CA HIS A 571 24.40 -18.36 -23.39
C HIS A 571 23.22 -19.31 -23.58
N LYS A 572 23.23 -20.15 -24.61
CA LYS A 572 22.20 -21.18 -24.87
C LYS A 572 22.10 -22.21 -23.74
N ALA A 573 23.22 -22.57 -23.13
CA ALA A 573 23.26 -23.47 -21.98
C ALA A 573 22.87 -22.80 -20.67
N ALA A 574 22.74 -21.47 -20.64
CA ALA A 574 22.50 -20.63 -19.43
C ALA A 574 23.54 -20.88 -18.31
N ASP A 575 24.77 -21.22 -18.68
CA ASP A 575 25.89 -21.46 -17.75
C ASP A 575 26.61 -20.13 -17.49
N ILE A 576 26.35 -19.53 -16.34
CA ILE A 576 26.87 -18.20 -15.96
C ILE A 576 28.39 -18.20 -15.87
N SER A 577 29.00 -19.27 -15.33
CA SER A 577 30.46 -19.38 -15.25
C SER A 577 31.11 -19.46 -16.62
N ALA A 578 30.50 -20.24 -17.54
CA ALA A 578 30.96 -20.32 -18.92
C ALA A 578 30.76 -18.99 -19.68
N ILE A 579 29.68 -18.27 -19.41
CA ILE A 579 29.39 -16.95 -19.97
C ILE A 579 30.49 -15.95 -19.57
N ASP A 580 30.86 -15.86 -18.28
CA ASP A 580 31.92 -14.96 -17.81
C ASP A 580 33.27 -15.22 -18.49
N VAL A 581 33.63 -16.49 -18.64
CA VAL A 581 34.86 -16.89 -19.34
C VAL A 581 34.77 -16.53 -20.82
N ALA A 582 33.64 -16.80 -21.48
CA ALA A 582 33.47 -16.53 -22.90
C ALA A 582 33.41 -15.01 -23.20
N ILE A 583 32.79 -14.19 -22.34
CA ILE A 583 32.81 -12.72 -22.42
C ILE A 583 34.25 -12.21 -22.33
N SER A 584 35.02 -12.68 -21.34
CA SER A 584 36.41 -12.28 -21.16
C SER A 584 37.27 -12.65 -22.38
N ASN A 585 37.05 -13.87 -22.92
CA ASN A 585 37.76 -14.35 -24.10
C ASN A 585 37.43 -13.49 -25.35
N LEU A 586 36.13 -13.23 -25.59
CA LEU A 586 35.70 -12.40 -26.71
C LEU A 586 36.23 -10.97 -26.61
N ASN A 587 36.22 -10.37 -25.42
CA ASN A 587 36.80 -9.06 -25.19
C ASN A 587 38.32 -9.01 -25.51
N ASN A 588 39.09 -10.01 -25.09
CA ASN A 588 40.53 -10.10 -25.38
C ASN A 588 40.76 -10.21 -26.90
N VAL A 589 40.00 -11.02 -27.59
CA VAL A 589 40.10 -11.19 -29.05
C VAL A 589 39.74 -9.88 -29.77
N MET A 590 38.67 -9.20 -29.34
CA MET A 590 38.26 -7.92 -29.92
C MET A 590 39.29 -6.81 -29.68
N GLN A 591 39.91 -6.74 -28.48
CA GLN A 591 40.96 -5.80 -28.19
C GLN A 591 42.23 -6.05 -29.04
N ALA A 592 42.64 -7.32 -29.18
CA ALA A 592 43.77 -7.66 -30.03
C ALA A 592 43.54 -7.27 -31.50
N THR A 593 42.31 -7.52 -31.99
CA THR A 593 41.89 -7.16 -33.35
C THR A 593 41.92 -5.63 -33.55
N SER A 594 41.38 -4.86 -32.61
CA SER A 594 41.35 -3.41 -32.66
C SER A 594 42.80 -2.84 -32.66
N ALA A 595 43.68 -3.37 -31.82
CA ALA A 595 45.09 -2.94 -31.77
C ALA A 595 45.82 -3.18 -33.10
N GLN A 596 45.55 -4.30 -33.77
CA GLN A 596 46.17 -4.60 -35.07
C GLN A 596 45.58 -3.75 -36.20
N MET A 597 44.29 -3.47 -36.19
CA MET A 597 43.65 -2.54 -37.15
C MET A 597 44.24 -1.14 -37.06
N TYR A 598 44.49 -0.63 -35.86
CA TYR A 598 45.15 0.67 -35.65
C TYR A 598 46.63 0.66 -36.07
N GLN A 599 47.37 -0.43 -35.89
CA GLN A 599 48.74 -0.56 -36.36
C GLN A 599 48.84 -0.67 -37.88
N GLY A 600 47.90 -1.32 -38.53
CA GLY A 600 47.82 -1.41 -39.99
C GLY A 600 47.41 -0.08 -40.66
N ALA A 601 46.59 0.73 -40.01
CA ALA A 601 46.20 2.07 -40.50
C ALA A 601 47.29 3.15 -40.27
N GLY A 602 48.21 2.94 -39.32
CA GLY A 602 49.33 3.84 -39.02
C GLY A 602 50.53 3.74 -39.98
N ALA A 603 50.54 2.77 -40.91
CA ALA A 603 51.65 2.59 -41.88
C ALA A 603 51.49 3.42 -43.17
N GLN A 604 50.46 4.26 -43.30
CA GLN A 604 50.22 5.18 -44.42
C GLN A 604 49.94 6.62 -44.00
N ALA A 605 50.59 7.12 -42.96
CA ALA A 605 50.53 8.56 -42.65
C ALA A 605 51.92 9.16 -42.67
N ASP A 606 52.07 10.16 -43.53
CA ASP A 606 53.22 11.04 -43.80
C ASP A 606 53.84 11.60 -42.49
N PRO A 607 55.17 11.67 -42.33
CA PRO A 607 55.79 12.14 -41.11
C PRO A 607 55.93 13.67 -41.10
N ASN A 608 54.84 14.42 -40.98
CA ASN A 608 54.94 15.83 -40.64
C ASN A 608 53.62 16.46 -40.15
N ALA A 609 53.29 16.24 -38.89
CA ALA A 609 52.43 17.16 -38.15
C ALA A 609 52.62 16.94 -36.65
N GLY A 610 53.15 17.99 -36.02
CA GLY A 610 53.70 18.02 -34.68
C GLY A 610 52.74 17.75 -33.54
N ALA A 611 53.38 17.42 -32.46
CA ALA A 611 52.92 17.22 -31.11
C ALA A 611 51.80 18.15 -30.61
N GLN A 612 50.77 17.57 -29.99
CA GLN A 612 50.27 18.07 -28.69
C GLN A 612 49.19 17.18 -28.10
N GLN A 613 49.47 16.84 -26.85
CA GLN A 613 48.58 16.49 -25.76
C GLN A 613 47.89 15.12 -25.72
N GLN A 614 48.48 14.26 -24.88
CA GLN A 614 47.85 13.20 -24.15
C GLN A 614 46.73 13.75 -23.24
N ALA A 615 45.55 13.20 -23.35
CA ALA A 615 44.59 13.20 -22.26
C ALA A 615 44.10 11.76 -22.08
N ASN A 616 44.44 11.19 -20.95
CA ASN A 616 43.91 9.93 -20.42
C ASN A 616 42.40 10.07 -20.25
N SER A 617 41.61 9.25 -20.89
CA SER A 617 40.21 9.04 -20.53
C SER A 617 40.01 7.59 -20.13
N ASN A 618 39.88 7.38 -18.84
CA ASN A 618 39.35 6.16 -18.25
C ASN A 618 37.83 6.08 -18.59
N PRO A 619 37.30 4.99 -19.09
CA PRO A 619 35.87 4.83 -19.28
C PRO A 619 35.24 4.22 -18.02
N ALA A 620 35.11 5.02 -17.00
CA ALA A 620 34.27 4.74 -15.85
C ALA A 620 33.98 6.10 -15.21
N ASP A 621 32.92 6.75 -15.69
CA ASP A 621 32.15 7.80 -15.00
C ASP A 621 31.39 8.62 -16.06
N ASP A 622 30.23 8.12 -16.44
CA ASP A 622 29.15 8.92 -17.04
C ASP A 622 27.81 8.42 -16.50
N ILE A 623 27.67 8.53 -15.19
CA ILE A 623 26.36 8.66 -14.55
C ILE A 623 26.26 10.16 -14.25
N GLN A 624 25.60 10.90 -15.12
CA GLN A 624 25.23 12.27 -14.85
C GLN A 624 24.09 12.27 -13.83
N ASP A 625 24.39 12.78 -12.64
CA ASP A 625 23.42 13.26 -11.67
C ASP A 625 22.54 14.33 -12.35
N ALA A 626 21.24 14.12 -12.32
CA ALA A 626 20.28 15.11 -12.77
C ALA A 626 20.19 16.21 -11.69
N ASP A 627 20.62 17.41 -12.04
CA ASP A 627 20.45 18.62 -11.26
C ASP A 627 18.95 18.91 -11.03
N PHE A 628 18.60 19.09 -9.76
CA PHE A 628 17.27 19.55 -9.35
C PHE A 628 17.17 21.07 -9.58
N GLU A 629 16.32 21.51 -10.50
CA GLU A 629 15.80 22.88 -10.48
C GLU A 629 14.61 22.98 -9.53
N GLU A 630 14.78 23.72 -8.45
CA GLU A 630 13.67 24.19 -7.60
C GLU A 630 12.81 25.17 -8.42
N VAL A 631 11.56 24.80 -8.65
CA VAL A 631 10.56 25.74 -9.12
C VAL A 631 9.90 26.39 -7.90
N LYS A 632 10.12 27.69 -7.78
CA LYS A 632 9.52 28.57 -6.75
C LYS A 632 8.01 28.66 -6.89
#